data_a2a105c68277efcfae8edabb9c5ad1fc
#
_entry.id   a2a105c68277efcfae8edabb9c5ad1fc
#
_cell.length_a   1.000
_cell.length_b   1.000
_cell.length_c   1.000
_cell.angle_alpha   90.00
_cell.angle_beta   90.00
_cell.angle_gamma   90.00
#
_symmetry.space_group_name_H-M   'P 1'
#
loop_
_entity.id
_entity.type
_entity.pdbx_description
1 polymer ?
#
loop_
_entity_poly.entity_id
_entity_poly.type
_entity_poly.pdbx_seq_one_letter_code
_entity_poly.pdbx_strand_id
1 'polypeptide(L)'
;MVVRVAQPPPGTKGQGGDELVRHFLVEPTVRGVRLKGCSNEPVFSSLSALIYQHSVTPLALPSRLNLPERDIQQRDYQSPAQQQLVAQGAACNVLYLFSIDTESLTGPQAVRKAIRLLFERRPLPTPTEVHFKVANQGITLTDNSRQLFFRKHYPANTVTYFGLDPDDHRWSVQVNHSDIPVKNQHIFAFVAKKMATSSDNQCHIFCELESRQPASAIVSFAQKVLLDDVTRQKHAPAQI
;
A
#
# COMPACT_ATOMS: atom_id res chain seq x y z
N MET A 1 11.21 21.17 -0.56
CA MET A 1 10.65 21.19 -1.95
C MET A 1 11.67 20.57 -2.88
N VAL A 2 11.27 19.66 -3.73
CA VAL A 2 12.11 19.03 -4.76
C VAL A 2 11.65 19.52 -6.12
N VAL A 3 12.56 20.03 -6.93
CA VAL A 3 12.27 20.55 -8.27
C VAL A 3 13.05 19.72 -9.27
N ARG A 4 12.36 19.16 -10.27
CA ARG A 4 12.98 18.54 -11.43
C ARG A 4 13.11 19.54 -12.55
N VAL A 5 14.31 19.71 -13.08
CA VAL A 5 14.58 20.59 -14.21
C VAL A 5 14.44 19.77 -15.50
N ALA A 6 13.57 20.22 -16.41
CA ALA A 6 13.27 19.48 -17.65
C ALA A 6 14.41 19.51 -18.68
N GLN A 7 15.31 20.48 -18.58
CA GLN A 7 16.48 20.62 -19.47
C GLN A 7 17.72 20.98 -18.64
N PRO A 8 18.89 20.38 -18.91
CA PRO A 8 20.13 20.81 -18.28
C PRO A 8 20.47 22.24 -18.71
N PRO A 9 21.09 23.04 -17.83
CA PRO A 9 21.54 24.37 -18.21
C PRO A 9 22.54 24.30 -19.37
N PRO A 10 22.51 25.29 -20.29
CA PRO A 10 23.41 25.32 -21.43
C PRO A 10 24.87 25.35 -20.94
N GLY A 11 25.68 24.36 -21.35
CA GLY A 11 27.09 24.21 -20.98
C GLY A 11 27.45 22.95 -20.18
N THR A 12 26.49 22.21 -19.66
CA THR A 12 26.74 20.93 -18.96
C THR A 12 26.76 19.77 -19.96
N LYS A 13 27.95 19.31 -20.32
CA LYS A 13 28.13 18.06 -21.06
C LYS A 13 27.84 16.90 -20.12
N GLY A 14 26.84 16.13 -20.51
CA GLY A 14 26.21 15.02 -19.81
C GLY A 14 27.10 14.14 -18.96
N GLN A 15 26.66 13.99 -17.70
CA GLN A 15 26.83 12.78 -16.93
C GLN A 15 25.74 12.77 -15.84
N GLY A 16 24.87 11.76 -15.86
CA GLY A 16 24.05 11.34 -14.73
C GLY A 16 22.74 12.10 -14.52
N GLY A 17 21.64 11.37 -14.41
CA GLY A 17 20.30 11.88 -14.11
C GLY A 17 20.13 12.65 -12.79
N ASP A 18 21.18 12.71 -11.96
CA ASP A 18 21.16 13.40 -10.66
C ASP A 18 21.22 14.94 -10.80
N GLU A 19 21.77 15.48 -11.87
CA GLU A 19 21.80 16.94 -12.13
C GLU A 19 20.46 17.54 -12.50
N LEU A 20 19.47 16.72 -12.86
CA LEU A 20 18.13 17.16 -13.24
C LEU A 20 17.20 17.37 -12.03
N VAL A 21 17.62 16.97 -10.85
CA VAL A 21 16.82 17.09 -9.62
C VAL A 21 17.54 18.01 -8.64
N ARG A 22 16.87 19.10 -8.24
CA ARG A 22 17.38 20.03 -7.24
C ARG A 22 16.49 20.07 -6.01
N HIS A 23 17.11 20.08 -4.83
CA HIS A 23 16.44 20.12 -3.55
C HIS A 23 16.51 21.53 -2.98
N PHE A 24 15.37 22.11 -2.66
CA PHE A 24 15.27 23.41 -2.02
C PHE A 24 14.62 23.24 -0.64
N LEU A 25 15.25 23.75 0.39
CA LEU A 25 14.70 23.74 1.74
C LEU A 25 13.82 24.98 1.90
N VAL A 26 12.55 24.78 2.25
CA VAL A 26 11.63 25.85 2.63
C VAL A 26 11.68 25.95 4.15
N GLU A 27 12.03 27.11 4.66
CA GLU A 27 12.08 27.36 6.11
C GLU A 27 10.93 28.30 6.54
N PRO A 28 10.31 28.02 7.70
CA PRO A 28 9.32 28.95 8.27
C PRO A 28 10.02 30.18 8.85
N THR A 29 9.35 31.30 8.80
CA THR A 29 9.75 32.57 9.44
C THR A 29 8.58 33.13 10.24
N VAL A 30 8.82 34.15 11.06
CA VAL A 30 7.74 34.84 11.80
C VAL A 30 6.68 35.46 10.87
N ARG A 31 7.05 35.77 9.61
CA ARG A 31 6.16 36.41 8.64
C ARG A 31 5.65 35.47 7.55
N GLY A 32 6.00 34.19 7.60
CA GLY A 32 5.62 33.23 6.56
C GLY A 32 6.75 32.25 6.23
N VAL A 33 7.02 32.01 4.95
CA VAL A 33 7.99 31.02 4.46
C VAL A 33 8.94 31.61 3.46
N ARG A 34 10.17 31.08 3.38
CA ARG A 34 11.17 31.44 2.34
C ARG A 34 12.03 30.25 1.96
N LEU A 35 12.76 30.35 0.86
CA LEU A 35 13.79 29.38 0.50
C LEU A 35 15.06 29.65 1.32
N LYS A 36 15.55 28.60 1.99
CA LYS A 36 16.80 28.68 2.78
C LYS A 36 18.00 28.94 1.85
N GLY A 37 18.84 29.89 2.25
CA GLY A 37 20.05 30.25 1.49
C GLY A 37 19.81 31.26 0.35
N CYS A 38 18.55 31.70 0.14
CA CYS A 38 18.19 32.68 -0.88
C CYS A 38 17.90 34.04 -0.21
N SER A 39 18.94 34.77 0.16
CA SER A 39 18.83 36.04 0.90
C SER A 39 18.09 37.14 0.10
N ASN A 40 18.12 37.07 -1.22
CA ASN A 40 17.48 38.04 -2.12
C ASN A 40 16.02 37.74 -2.40
N GLU A 41 15.46 36.66 -1.83
CA GLU A 41 14.05 36.35 -1.96
C GLU A 41 13.21 37.01 -0.86
N PRO A 42 12.00 37.46 -1.20
CA PRO A 42 11.06 37.95 -0.21
C PRO A 42 10.56 36.79 0.68
N VAL A 43 10.09 37.14 1.87
CA VAL A 43 9.31 36.20 2.70
C VAL A 43 7.89 36.17 2.18
N PHE A 44 7.41 34.99 1.83
CA PHE A 44 6.06 34.76 1.33
C PHE A 44 5.11 34.47 2.50
N SER A 45 3.91 35.02 2.46
CA SER A 45 2.91 34.84 3.52
C SER A 45 2.49 33.38 3.74
N SER A 46 2.63 32.54 2.69
CA SER A 46 2.28 31.12 2.73
C SER A 46 3.10 30.31 1.72
N LEU A 47 3.10 28.99 1.87
CA LEU A 47 3.69 28.09 0.88
C LEU A 47 3.01 28.23 -0.48
N SER A 48 1.69 28.43 -0.51
CA SER A 48 0.95 28.63 -1.76
C SER A 48 1.37 29.92 -2.47
N ALA A 49 1.61 30.99 -1.73
CA ALA A 49 2.11 32.25 -2.30
C ALA A 49 3.52 32.10 -2.88
N LEU A 50 4.42 31.37 -2.19
CA LEU A 50 5.75 31.03 -2.70
C LEU A 50 5.66 30.23 -4.00
N ILE A 51 4.86 29.19 -4.04
CA ILE A 51 4.66 28.34 -5.23
C ILE A 51 4.09 29.16 -6.39
N TYR A 52 3.04 29.96 -6.13
CA TYR A 52 2.44 30.81 -7.15
C TYR A 52 3.44 31.80 -7.76
N GLN A 53 4.20 32.49 -6.91
CA GLN A 53 5.22 33.44 -7.39
C GLN A 53 6.25 32.75 -8.28
N HIS A 54 6.74 31.58 -7.89
CA HIS A 54 7.72 30.85 -8.68
C HIS A 54 7.15 30.20 -9.94
N SER A 55 5.84 30.03 -10.04
CA SER A 55 5.18 29.63 -11.30
C SER A 55 5.08 30.77 -12.31
N VAL A 56 5.07 32.02 -11.84
CA VAL A 56 5.03 33.22 -12.68
C VAL A 56 6.46 33.66 -13.02
N THR A 57 7.32 33.80 -12.02
CA THR A 57 8.69 34.32 -12.16
C THR A 57 9.66 33.45 -11.36
N PRO A 58 10.70 32.88 -12.01
CA PRO A 58 11.64 31.99 -11.32
C PRO A 58 12.70 32.81 -10.55
N LEU A 59 12.35 33.34 -9.39
CA LEU A 59 13.27 34.17 -8.60
C LEU A 59 14.59 33.45 -8.32
N ALA A 60 14.63 32.60 -7.28
CA ALA A 60 15.79 31.79 -6.94
C ALA A 60 15.81 30.41 -7.58
N LEU A 61 14.74 30.02 -8.25
CA LEU A 61 14.70 28.76 -8.97
C LEU A 61 15.37 28.87 -10.34
N PRO A 62 15.97 27.80 -10.87
CA PRO A 62 16.62 27.81 -12.18
C PRO A 62 15.67 28.03 -13.36
N SER A 63 14.39 27.77 -13.16
CA SER A 63 13.32 27.93 -14.14
C SER A 63 11.99 28.17 -13.45
N ARG A 64 10.96 28.57 -14.22
CA ARG A 64 9.60 28.68 -13.70
C ARG A 64 9.13 27.33 -13.16
N LEU A 65 8.47 27.38 -12.01
CA LEU A 65 7.86 26.19 -11.42
C LEU A 65 6.61 25.82 -12.23
N ASN A 66 6.65 24.67 -12.86
CA ASN A 66 5.49 24.11 -13.54
C ASN A 66 4.85 23.06 -12.64
N LEU A 67 3.63 23.32 -12.20
CA LEU A 67 2.90 22.37 -11.37
C LEU A 67 2.20 21.36 -12.28
N PRO A 68 2.25 20.07 -11.95
CA PRO A 68 1.48 19.08 -12.68
C PRO A 68 -0.01 19.36 -12.50
N GLU A 69 -0.78 19.27 -13.57
CA GLU A 69 -2.24 19.44 -13.56
C GLU A 69 -2.97 18.38 -12.73
N ARG A 70 -2.31 17.27 -12.46
CA ARG A 70 -2.81 16.18 -11.61
C ARG A 70 -1.79 15.92 -10.51
N ASP A 71 -2.28 15.56 -9.33
CA ASP A 71 -1.43 15.05 -8.27
C ASP A 71 -0.52 13.96 -8.84
N ILE A 72 0.79 14.12 -8.67
CA ILE A 72 1.76 13.09 -8.99
C ILE A 72 1.45 11.94 -8.04
N GLN A 73 0.56 11.07 -8.47
CA GLN A 73 0.28 9.85 -7.73
C GLN A 73 1.61 9.10 -7.66
N GLN A 74 1.98 8.61 -6.48
CA GLN A 74 3.19 7.81 -6.23
C GLN A 74 3.43 6.68 -7.24
N ARG A 75 2.45 6.40 -8.09
CA ARG A 75 2.46 5.38 -9.15
C ARG A 75 3.47 5.67 -10.27
N ASP A 76 3.77 6.94 -10.55
CA ASP A 76 4.63 7.29 -11.70
C ASP A 76 6.13 7.18 -11.38
N TYR A 77 6.48 7.03 -10.10
CA TYR A 77 7.87 6.91 -9.64
C TYR A 77 8.18 5.56 -8.98
N GLN A 78 7.60 4.48 -9.47
CA GLN A 78 8.04 3.17 -9.02
C GLN A 78 9.44 2.90 -9.55
N SER A 79 10.39 2.63 -8.63
CA SER A 79 11.70 2.16 -9.04
C SER A 79 11.56 0.88 -9.88
N PRO A 80 12.49 0.59 -10.80
CA PRO A 80 12.48 -0.65 -11.57
C PRO A 80 12.33 -1.89 -10.67
N ALA A 81 12.95 -1.88 -9.47
CA ALA A 81 12.82 -2.94 -8.48
C ALA A 81 11.38 -3.07 -7.94
N GLN A 82 10.68 -1.97 -7.71
CA GLN A 82 9.27 -2.00 -7.29
C GLN A 82 8.35 -2.48 -8.40
N GLN A 83 8.60 -2.08 -9.64
CA GLN A 83 7.85 -2.58 -10.80
C GLN A 83 8.03 -4.09 -10.96
N GLN A 84 9.27 -4.57 -10.83
CA GLN A 84 9.59 -5.99 -10.88
C GLN A 84 8.91 -6.76 -9.74
N LEU A 85 8.91 -6.22 -8.51
CA LEU A 85 8.24 -6.84 -7.37
C LEU A 85 6.72 -6.95 -7.60
N VAL A 86 6.08 -5.91 -8.15
CA VAL A 86 4.65 -5.95 -8.50
C VAL A 86 4.37 -7.00 -9.59
N ALA A 87 5.24 -7.12 -10.59
CA ALA A 87 5.10 -8.09 -11.68
C ALA A 87 5.31 -9.54 -11.21
N GLN A 88 6.28 -9.79 -10.33
CA GLN A 88 6.61 -11.14 -9.82
C GLN A 88 5.70 -11.57 -8.67
N GLY A 89 5.09 -10.62 -7.97
CA GLY A 89 4.39 -10.84 -6.71
C GLY A 89 5.34 -10.93 -5.51
N ALA A 90 4.76 -10.94 -4.32
CA ALA A 90 5.47 -11.09 -3.06
C ALA A 90 4.86 -12.23 -2.23
N ALA A 91 5.69 -12.84 -1.40
CA ALA A 91 5.25 -13.89 -0.49
C ALA A 91 5.87 -13.72 0.89
N CYS A 92 5.13 -14.14 1.91
CA CYS A 92 5.55 -14.14 3.30
C CYS A 92 4.83 -15.26 4.06
N ASN A 93 5.31 -15.58 5.26
CA ASN A 93 4.58 -16.45 6.17
C ASN A 93 3.73 -15.60 7.13
N VAL A 94 2.50 -16.02 7.31
CA VAL A 94 1.53 -15.38 8.22
C VAL A 94 0.74 -16.45 8.96
N LEU A 95 0.07 -16.07 10.02
CA LEU A 95 -0.86 -16.97 10.71
C LEU A 95 -2.27 -16.78 10.16
N TYR A 96 -2.82 -17.85 9.61
CA TYR A 96 -4.24 -17.96 9.28
C TYR A 96 -5.02 -18.25 10.54
N LEU A 97 -5.95 -17.37 10.89
CA LEU A 97 -6.72 -17.45 12.12
C LEU A 97 -8.11 -18.08 11.90
N PHE A 98 -8.82 -17.58 10.89
CA PHE A 98 -10.23 -17.89 10.73
C PHE A 98 -10.78 -17.49 9.36
N SER A 99 -11.86 -18.12 8.94
CA SER A 99 -12.68 -17.62 7.85
C SER A 99 -14.16 -17.78 8.13
N ILE A 100 -14.97 -16.88 7.58
CA ILE A 100 -16.40 -16.91 7.72
C ILE A 100 -17.09 -16.37 6.47
N ASP A 101 -18.26 -16.92 6.21
CA ASP A 101 -19.16 -16.42 5.18
C ASP A 101 -19.75 -15.07 5.61
N THR A 102 -19.62 -14.08 4.77
CA THR A 102 -20.13 -12.72 5.01
C THR A 102 -21.26 -12.35 4.10
N GLU A 103 -21.77 -13.33 3.33
CA GLU A 103 -22.88 -13.13 2.38
C GLU A 103 -22.59 -11.95 1.43
N SER A 104 -23.47 -10.97 1.38
CA SER A 104 -23.28 -9.77 0.56
C SER A 104 -22.31 -8.73 1.18
N LEU A 105 -21.90 -8.90 2.45
CA LEU A 105 -21.01 -7.94 3.10
C LEU A 105 -19.59 -7.99 2.49
N THR A 106 -19.03 -6.83 2.28
CA THR A 106 -17.62 -6.61 1.90
C THR A 106 -17.05 -5.42 2.65
N GLY A 107 -15.78 -5.09 2.39
CA GLY A 107 -15.14 -3.94 2.99
C GLY A 107 -14.89 -4.08 4.50
N PRO A 108 -14.69 -2.95 5.22
CA PRO A 108 -14.42 -2.94 6.65
C PRO A 108 -15.51 -3.59 7.50
N GLN A 109 -16.77 -3.53 7.06
CA GLN A 109 -17.88 -4.12 7.81
C GLN A 109 -17.83 -5.65 7.83
N ALA A 110 -17.44 -6.28 6.71
CA ALA A 110 -17.22 -7.73 6.66
C ALA A 110 -16.08 -8.14 7.61
N VAL A 111 -14.99 -7.36 7.65
CA VAL A 111 -13.85 -7.60 8.54
C VAL A 111 -14.26 -7.50 10.01
N ARG A 112 -14.98 -6.43 10.40
CA ARG A 112 -15.49 -6.27 11.77
C ARG A 112 -16.39 -7.44 12.19
N LYS A 113 -17.34 -7.84 11.34
CA LYS A 113 -18.20 -9.00 11.61
C LYS A 113 -17.36 -10.26 11.85
N ALA A 114 -16.40 -10.50 10.98
CA ALA A 114 -15.57 -11.69 11.03
C ALA A 114 -14.67 -11.73 12.28
N ILE A 115 -14.04 -10.61 12.64
CA ILE A 115 -13.18 -10.49 13.82
C ILE A 115 -14.00 -10.63 15.10
N ARG A 116 -15.17 -9.99 15.18
CA ARG A 116 -16.06 -10.18 16.31
C ARG A 116 -16.38 -11.66 16.55
N LEU A 117 -16.80 -12.37 15.50
CA LEU A 117 -17.12 -13.80 15.58
C LEU A 117 -15.89 -14.66 15.88
N LEU A 118 -14.70 -14.27 15.44
CA LEU A 118 -13.45 -14.91 15.83
C LEU A 118 -13.24 -14.84 17.34
N PHE A 119 -13.38 -13.65 17.93
CA PHE A 119 -13.15 -13.44 19.37
C PHE A 119 -14.31 -13.93 20.27
N GLU A 120 -15.50 -14.18 19.73
CA GLU A 120 -16.61 -14.80 20.44
C GLU A 120 -16.45 -16.31 20.58
N ARG A 121 -15.61 -16.95 19.77
CA ARG A 121 -15.37 -18.40 19.84
C ARG A 121 -14.71 -18.83 21.13
N ARG A 122 -15.16 -19.95 21.66
CA ARG A 122 -14.55 -20.62 22.82
C ARG A 122 -14.49 -22.13 22.59
N PRO A 123 -13.30 -22.74 22.55
CA PRO A 123 -11.97 -22.10 22.57
C PRO A 123 -11.69 -21.26 21.30
N LEU A 124 -10.72 -20.36 21.41
CA LEU A 124 -10.20 -19.66 20.23
C LEU A 124 -9.61 -20.67 19.23
N PRO A 125 -9.72 -20.47 17.92
CA PRO A 125 -9.16 -21.37 16.95
C PRO A 125 -7.63 -21.38 17.03
N THR A 126 -7.03 -22.54 16.81
CA THR A 126 -5.59 -22.67 16.71
C THR A 126 -5.10 -22.05 15.40
N PRO A 127 -4.18 -21.09 15.46
CA PRO A 127 -3.63 -20.49 14.25
C PRO A 127 -2.85 -21.51 13.41
N THR A 128 -2.92 -21.37 12.09
CA THR A 128 -2.15 -22.19 11.17
C THR A 128 -1.17 -21.32 10.41
N GLU A 129 0.12 -21.67 10.43
CA GLU A 129 1.11 -20.97 9.62
C GLU A 129 0.92 -21.29 8.15
N VAL A 130 0.76 -20.25 7.34
CA VAL A 130 0.56 -20.37 5.90
C VAL A 130 1.54 -19.50 5.14
N HIS A 131 2.03 -20.03 4.02
CA HIS A 131 2.73 -19.26 3.01
C HIS A 131 1.71 -18.46 2.21
N PHE A 132 1.76 -17.16 2.36
CA PHE A 132 0.84 -16.18 1.80
C PHE A 132 1.51 -15.48 0.61
N LYS A 133 1.05 -15.76 -0.60
CA LYS A 133 1.59 -15.15 -1.83
C LYS A 133 0.54 -14.25 -2.47
N VAL A 134 0.93 -13.02 -2.78
CA VAL A 134 0.15 -12.04 -3.55
C VAL A 134 0.82 -11.82 -4.89
N ALA A 135 0.09 -11.92 -5.96
CA ALA A 135 0.51 -11.63 -7.32
C ALA A 135 -0.66 -11.03 -8.12
N ASN A 136 -0.40 -10.55 -9.32
CA ASN A 136 -1.45 -9.97 -10.17
C ASN A 136 -2.59 -10.96 -10.51
N GLN A 137 -2.31 -12.27 -10.49
CA GLN A 137 -3.33 -13.30 -10.69
C GLN A 137 -4.24 -13.49 -9.47
N GLY A 138 -3.81 -13.07 -8.26
CA GLY A 138 -4.59 -13.24 -7.04
C GLY A 138 -3.74 -13.61 -5.83
N ILE A 139 -4.42 -14.17 -4.82
CA ILE A 139 -3.84 -14.61 -3.57
C ILE A 139 -3.72 -16.12 -3.56
N THR A 140 -2.56 -16.64 -3.20
CA THR A 140 -2.35 -18.08 -3.00
C THR A 140 -1.93 -18.33 -1.56
N LEU A 141 -2.65 -19.22 -0.88
CA LEU A 141 -2.34 -19.73 0.45
C LEU A 141 -1.83 -21.16 0.32
N THR A 142 -0.73 -21.46 0.97
CA THR A 142 -0.23 -22.83 1.13
C THR A 142 -0.05 -23.11 2.63
N ASP A 143 -0.73 -24.12 3.13
CA ASP A 143 -0.57 -24.54 4.52
C ASP A 143 0.77 -25.28 4.66
N ASN A 144 1.69 -24.71 5.45
CA ASN A 144 3.03 -25.27 5.65
C ASN A 144 2.97 -26.65 6.33
N SER A 145 1.98 -26.87 7.18
CA SER A 145 1.77 -28.16 7.86
C SER A 145 0.95 -29.18 7.06
N ARG A 146 0.23 -28.72 6.04
CA ARG A 146 -0.70 -29.50 5.22
C ARG A 146 -1.82 -30.18 6.02
N GLN A 147 -2.16 -29.66 7.18
CA GLN A 147 -3.19 -30.22 8.06
C GLN A 147 -4.57 -29.66 7.75
N LEU A 148 -4.67 -28.35 7.49
CA LEU A 148 -5.94 -27.69 7.25
C LEU A 148 -6.32 -27.73 5.75
N PHE A 149 -5.35 -27.52 4.87
CA PHE A 149 -5.49 -27.64 3.42
C PHE A 149 -4.11 -27.79 2.77
N PHE A 150 -4.06 -28.17 1.50
CA PHE A 150 -2.80 -28.19 0.75
C PHE A 150 -2.49 -26.82 0.19
N ARG A 151 -3.36 -26.30 -0.68
CA ARG A 151 -3.23 -25.01 -1.36
C ARG A 151 -4.59 -24.45 -1.72
N LYS A 152 -4.79 -23.15 -1.51
CA LYS A 152 -5.98 -22.42 -1.95
C LYS A 152 -5.56 -21.23 -2.79
N HIS A 153 -6.28 -20.98 -3.88
CA HIS A 153 -6.06 -19.83 -4.74
C HIS A 153 -7.34 -19.01 -4.85
N TYR A 154 -7.19 -17.70 -4.69
CA TYR A 154 -8.26 -16.71 -4.81
C TYR A 154 -7.91 -15.79 -5.99
N PRO A 155 -8.58 -15.93 -7.15
CA PRO A 155 -8.33 -15.09 -8.31
C PRO A 155 -8.52 -13.60 -8.00
N ALA A 156 -7.70 -12.73 -8.59
CA ALA A 156 -7.74 -11.29 -8.30
C ALA A 156 -9.12 -10.67 -8.52
N ASN A 157 -9.86 -11.10 -9.54
CA ASN A 157 -11.21 -10.61 -9.83
C ASN A 157 -12.26 -11.04 -8.80
N THR A 158 -11.96 -11.99 -7.92
CA THR A 158 -12.84 -12.40 -6.82
C THR A 158 -12.56 -11.65 -5.53
N VAL A 159 -11.37 -11.07 -5.38
CA VAL A 159 -10.99 -10.30 -4.20
C VAL A 159 -11.67 -8.94 -4.23
N THR A 160 -12.56 -8.70 -3.27
CA THR A 160 -13.36 -7.49 -3.18
C THR A 160 -12.83 -6.46 -2.19
N TYR A 161 -12.02 -6.90 -1.23
CA TYR A 161 -11.44 -6.05 -0.21
C TYR A 161 -10.18 -6.66 0.39
N PHE A 162 -9.24 -5.81 0.78
CA PHE A 162 -8.04 -6.17 1.53
C PHE A 162 -7.71 -5.03 2.51
N GLY A 163 -7.54 -5.33 3.80
CA GLY A 163 -7.28 -4.29 4.79
C GLY A 163 -6.84 -4.79 6.16
N LEU A 164 -6.32 -3.88 6.97
CA LEU A 164 -6.11 -4.10 8.40
C LEU A 164 -7.45 -4.19 9.13
N ASP A 165 -7.43 -4.72 10.35
CA ASP A 165 -8.57 -4.61 11.25
C ASP A 165 -8.91 -3.14 11.49
N PRO A 166 -10.14 -2.69 11.17
CA PRO A 166 -10.55 -1.30 11.38
C PRO A 166 -10.55 -0.85 12.84
N ASP A 167 -10.66 -1.79 13.77
CA ASP A 167 -10.76 -1.53 15.21
C ASP A 167 -9.45 -1.87 15.95
N ASP A 168 -8.38 -2.22 15.19
CA ASP A 168 -7.02 -2.46 15.66
C ASP A 168 -6.90 -3.51 16.79
N HIS A 169 -7.74 -4.56 16.75
CA HIS A 169 -7.56 -5.68 17.66
C HIS A 169 -6.23 -6.38 17.39
N ARG A 170 -5.67 -6.99 18.43
CA ARG A 170 -4.39 -7.68 18.38
C ARG A 170 -4.54 -9.16 18.68
N TRP A 171 -3.75 -9.96 18.00
CA TRP A 171 -3.67 -11.39 18.26
C TRP A 171 -2.51 -11.71 19.20
N SER A 172 -2.78 -12.46 20.27
CA SER A 172 -1.79 -12.82 21.28
C SER A 172 -2.03 -14.24 21.77
N VAL A 173 -1.61 -15.22 20.98
CA VAL A 173 -1.72 -16.65 21.35
C VAL A 173 -0.38 -17.34 21.06
N GLN A 174 0.02 -18.31 21.91
CA GLN A 174 1.15 -19.16 21.61
C GLN A 174 0.80 -20.12 20.48
N VAL A 175 1.66 -20.23 19.50
CA VAL A 175 1.54 -21.22 18.43
C VAL A 175 2.24 -22.49 18.90
N ASN A 176 1.52 -23.63 18.90
CA ASN A 176 1.96 -24.90 19.49
C ASN A 176 3.26 -25.50 18.92
N HIS A 177 3.87 -24.90 17.89
CA HIS A 177 5.06 -25.42 17.21
C HIS A 177 6.20 -24.40 17.03
N SER A 178 6.05 -23.19 17.52
CA SER A 178 7.15 -22.22 17.54
C SER A 178 7.42 -21.82 18.99
N ASP A 179 8.69 -21.89 19.41
CA ASP A 179 9.14 -21.40 20.71
C ASP A 179 9.00 -19.87 20.86
N ILE A 180 8.52 -19.20 19.82
CA ILE A 180 8.34 -17.76 19.78
C ILE A 180 6.88 -17.45 20.12
N PRO A 181 6.59 -16.83 21.26
CA PRO A 181 5.23 -16.40 21.59
C PRO A 181 4.79 -15.28 20.63
N VAL A 182 3.71 -15.53 19.90
CA VAL A 182 3.06 -14.49 19.07
C VAL A 182 2.30 -13.57 20.01
N LYS A 183 2.84 -12.38 20.25
CA LYS A 183 2.24 -11.39 21.14
C LYS A 183 1.89 -10.13 20.39
N ASN A 184 0.66 -9.64 20.61
CA ASN A 184 0.25 -8.30 20.18
C ASN A 184 0.40 -8.02 18.67
N GLN A 185 0.18 -9.04 17.84
CA GLN A 185 0.32 -8.96 16.39
C GLN A 185 -0.87 -8.29 15.72
N HIS A 186 -0.61 -7.51 14.69
CA HIS A 186 -1.67 -6.87 13.91
C HIS A 186 -2.46 -7.88 13.10
N ILE A 187 -3.78 -7.71 13.12
CA ILE A 187 -4.72 -8.50 12.33
C ILE A 187 -4.98 -7.79 11.00
N PHE A 188 -5.03 -8.58 9.94
CA PHE A 188 -5.46 -8.13 8.62
C PHE A 188 -6.38 -9.18 7.98
N ALA A 189 -7.12 -8.77 6.97
CA ALA A 189 -8.06 -9.64 6.31
C ALA A 189 -8.20 -9.30 4.83
N PHE A 190 -8.67 -10.29 4.06
CA PHE A 190 -9.23 -10.04 2.76
C PHE A 190 -10.62 -10.67 2.64
N VAL A 191 -11.43 -10.08 1.77
CA VAL A 191 -12.75 -10.57 1.41
C VAL A 191 -12.74 -10.99 -0.04
N ALA A 192 -13.17 -12.21 -0.31
CA ALA A 192 -13.26 -12.73 -1.66
C ALA A 192 -14.64 -13.38 -1.90
N LYS A 193 -15.12 -13.34 -3.13
CA LYS A 193 -16.29 -14.10 -3.54
C LYS A 193 -16.01 -15.59 -3.44
N LYS A 194 -16.97 -16.36 -2.99
CA LYS A 194 -16.84 -17.83 -2.91
C LYS A 194 -16.65 -18.46 -4.30
N MET A 195 -17.33 -17.93 -5.29
CA MET A 195 -17.19 -18.26 -6.70
C MET A 195 -17.29 -16.97 -7.51
N ALA A 196 -16.68 -16.93 -8.69
CA ALA A 196 -16.67 -15.75 -9.55
C ALA A 196 -18.08 -15.26 -9.93
N THR A 197 -19.04 -16.18 -10.00
CA THR A 197 -20.46 -15.93 -10.35
C THR A 197 -21.36 -15.71 -9.12
N SER A 198 -20.84 -15.93 -7.90
CA SER A 198 -21.63 -15.77 -6.67
C SER A 198 -21.60 -14.33 -6.17
N SER A 199 -22.71 -13.90 -5.55
CA SER A 199 -22.77 -12.68 -4.75
C SER A 199 -22.20 -12.89 -3.35
N ASP A 200 -22.02 -14.15 -2.91
CA ASP A 200 -21.62 -14.49 -1.56
C ASP A 200 -20.12 -14.32 -1.38
N ASN A 201 -19.77 -13.59 -0.34
CA ASN A 201 -18.42 -13.31 0.06
C ASN A 201 -17.98 -14.17 1.25
N GLN A 202 -16.69 -14.40 1.32
CA GLN A 202 -16.04 -15.01 2.48
C GLN A 202 -14.91 -14.09 2.94
N CYS A 203 -14.86 -13.81 4.25
CA CYS A 203 -13.79 -13.06 4.88
C CYS A 203 -12.77 -14.02 5.48
N HIS A 204 -11.49 -13.81 5.17
CA HIS A 204 -10.36 -14.58 5.66
C HIS A 204 -9.49 -13.71 6.54
N ILE A 205 -9.22 -14.15 7.78
CA ILE A 205 -8.52 -13.38 8.80
C ILE A 205 -7.15 -13.98 9.06
N PHE A 206 -6.16 -13.10 9.14
CA PHE A 206 -4.76 -13.43 9.37
C PHE A 206 -4.16 -12.50 10.42
N CYS A 207 -3.03 -12.87 10.98
CA CYS A 207 -2.15 -11.92 11.65
C CYS A 207 -0.71 -12.06 11.16
N GLU A 208 0.04 -10.98 11.30
CA GLU A 208 1.47 -10.96 11.02
C GLU A 208 2.21 -11.97 11.91
N LEU A 209 3.27 -12.57 11.40
CA LEU A 209 4.11 -13.52 12.14
C LEU A 209 5.47 -12.89 12.47
N GLU A 210 6.05 -12.17 11.52
CA GLU A 210 7.38 -11.59 11.64
C GLU A 210 7.33 -10.07 11.64
N SER A 211 8.08 -9.43 12.55
CA SER A 211 8.19 -7.97 12.62
C SER A 211 8.79 -7.32 11.37
N ARG A 212 9.58 -8.09 10.59
CA ARG A 212 10.14 -7.64 9.31
C ARG A 212 9.13 -7.56 8.18
N GLN A 213 7.99 -8.21 8.35
CA GLN A 213 6.88 -8.27 7.38
C GLN A 213 5.58 -7.83 8.05
N PRO A 214 5.48 -6.54 8.42
CA PRO A 214 4.33 -6.03 9.14
C PRO A 214 3.05 -6.09 8.31
N ALA A 215 1.93 -6.33 8.97
CA ALA A 215 0.62 -6.41 8.33
C ALA A 215 0.30 -5.20 7.45
N SER A 216 0.74 -4.00 7.84
CA SER A 216 0.57 -2.78 7.05
C SER A 216 1.29 -2.84 5.69
N ALA A 217 2.49 -3.41 5.64
CA ALA A 217 3.23 -3.59 4.38
C ALA A 217 2.56 -4.63 3.48
N ILE A 218 2.09 -5.75 4.07
CA ILE A 218 1.35 -6.80 3.34
C ILE A 218 0.08 -6.22 2.72
N VAL A 219 -0.69 -5.46 3.52
CA VAL A 219 -1.93 -4.81 3.07
C VAL A 219 -1.67 -3.81 1.96
N SER A 220 -0.71 -2.91 2.14
CA SER A 220 -0.36 -1.89 1.14
C SER A 220 0.07 -2.52 -0.19
N PHE A 221 0.88 -3.58 -0.14
CA PHE A 221 1.30 -4.31 -1.34
C PHE A 221 0.12 -5.00 -2.03
N ALA A 222 -0.72 -5.71 -1.27
CA ALA A 222 -1.87 -6.43 -1.81
C ALA A 222 -2.91 -5.49 -2.44
N GLN A 223 -3.21 -4.36 -1.80
CA GLN A 223 -4.10 -3.34 -2.36
C GLN A 223 -3.57 -2.83 -3.70
N LYS A 224 -2.27 -2.53 -3.77
CA LYS A 224 -1.63 -2.03 -4.99
C LYS A 224 -1.67 -3.05 -6.13
N VAL A 225 -1.42 -4.32 -5.83
CA VAL A 225 -1.35 -5.37 -6.86
C VAL A 225 -2.74 -5.82 -7.31
N LEU A 226 -3.70 -5.99 -6.37
CA LEU A 226 -4.97 -6.63 -6.66
C LEU A 226 -6.10 -5.64 -6.95
N LEU A 227 -6.15 -4.51 -6.24
CA LEU A 227 -7.31 -3.61 -6.30
C LEU A 227 -7.09 -2.47 -7.28
N ASP A 228 -5.86 -2.01 -7.45
CA ASP A 228 -5.55 -0.95 -8.41
C ASP A 228 -5.71 -1.41 -9.87
N ASP A 229 -5.34 -2.64 -10.19
CA ASP A 229 -5.47 -3.17 -11.55
C ASP A 229 -6.93 -3.46 -11.93
N VAL A 230 -7.77 -3.87 -10.97
CA VAL A 230 -9.22 -4.08 -11.21
C VAL A 230 -9.91 -2.75 -11.56
N THR A 231 -9.47 -1.65 -10.98
CA THR A 231 -9.98 -0.32 -11.30
C THR A 231 -9.56 0.13 -12.70
N ARG A 232 -8.34 -0.21 -13.13
CA ARG A 232 -7.84 0.10 -14.49
C ARG A 232 -8.58 -0.67 -15.59
N GLN A 233 -8.88 -1.95 -15.39
CA GLN A 233 -9.58 -2.77 -16.38
C GLN A 233 -11.04 -2.34 -16.59
N LYS A 234 -11.69 -1.77 -15.56
CA LYS A 234 -13.06 -1.23 -15.67
C LYS A 234 -13.13 0.10 -16.43
N HIS A 235 -12.02 0.82 -16.59
CA HIS A 235 -11.94 2.13 -17.26
C HIS A 235 -11.17 2.08 -18.58
N ALA A 236 -10.73 0.91 -19.06
CA ALA A 236 -10.18 0.77 -20.39
C ALA A 236 -11.32 0.93 -21.40
N PRO A 237 -11.23 1.91 -22.34
CA PRO A 237 -12.24 2.04 -23.40
C PRO A 237 -12.24 0.75 -24.21
N ALA A 238 -13.43 0.22 -24.47
CA ALA A 238 -13.59 -0.91 -25.38
C ALA A 238 -12.95 -0.51 -26.72
N GLN A 239 -11.89 -1.20 -27.12
CA GLN A 239 -11.38 -1.09 -28.48
C GLN A 239 -12.44 -1.68 -29.41
N ILE A 240 -13.04 -0.77 -30.20
CA ILE A 240 -13.92 -1.09 -31.32
C ILE A 240 -13.04 -1.49 -32.51
#